data_c325e6c204fb1a8674898bb316bf1fa1
#
_entry.id   c325e6c204fb1a8674898bb316bf1fa1
#
_cell.length_a   1.000
_cell.length_b   1.000
_cell.length_c   1.000
_cell.angle_alpha   90.00
_cell.angle_beta   90.00
_cell.angle_gamma   90.00
#
_symmetry.space_group_name_H-M   'P 1'
#
loop_
_entity.id
_entity.type
_entity.pdbx_description
1 polymer ?
#
loop_
_entity_poly.entity_id
_entity_poly.type
_entity_poly.pdbx_seq_one_letter_code
_entity_poly.pdbx_strand_id
1 'polypeptide(L)'
;AALYPPKKFFGAARNIEHGGSLTILATALVETGSKMDEVIFEEFKGTGNMELRLRREFANKRLFPAIDVDASGTRREELLLSREETAIMWKLRRVLSGLEGSQALEMMVSRLRKTQTNVEFLYTISKTTPNQD
;
A
#
# COMPACT_ATOMS: atom_id res chain seq x y z
N ALA A 1 11.68 23.98 8.93
CA ALA A 1 11.32 25.15 8.14
C ALA A 1 11.59 24.96 6.64
N ALA A 2 12.72 24.35 6.28
CA ALA A 2 13.08 24.11 4.86
C ALA A 2 12.11 23.14 4.16
N LEU A 3 11.53 22.20 4.89
CA LEU A 3 10.60 21.20 4.35
C LEU A 3 9.13 21.66 4.32
N TYR A 4 8.84 22.84 4.88
CA TYR A 4 7.45 23.33 4.95
C TYR A 4 6.84 23.57 3.56
N PRO A 5 7.51 24.26 2.60
CA PRO A 5 6.94 24.44 1.27
C PRO A 5 6.71 23.11 0.51
N PRO A 6 7.66 22.14 0.49
CA PRO A 6 7.41 20.83 -0.11
C PRO A 6 6.26 20.06 0.55
N LYS A 7 6.13 20.13 1.87
CA LYS A 7 5.02 19.49 2.60
C LYS A 7 3.69 20.12 2.21
N LYS A 8 3.63 21.43 2.12
CA LYS A 8 2.43 22.15 1.70
C LYS A 8 2.05 21.81 0.26
N PHE A 9 3.05 21.70 -0.62
CA PHE A 9 2.84 21.27 -1.99
C PHE A 9 2.26 19.85 -2.06
N PHE A 10 2.87 18.91 -1.35
CA PHE A 10 2.42 17.52 -1.32
C PHE A 10 1.01 17.40 -0.71
N GLY A 11 0.71 18.20 0.32
CA GLY A 11 -0.61 18.22 0.94
C GLY A 11 -1.69 18.89 0.09
N ALA A 12 -1.35 19.46 -1.06
CA ALA A 12 -2.31 20.11 -1.95
C ALA A 12 -3.15 19.15 -2.79
N ALA A 13 -2.77 17.86 -2.85
CA ALA A 13 -3.53 16.84 -3.59
C ALA A 13 -4.96 16.74 -3.07
N ARG A 14 -5.94 16.80 -3.96
CA ARG A 14 -7.36 16.81 -3.60
C ARG A 14 -8.26 16.61 -4.81
N ASN A 15 -9.52 16.28 -4.52
CA ASN A 15 -10.59 16.45 -5.50
C ASN A 15 -10.95 17.94 -5.59
N ILE A 16 -11.13 18.43 -6.79
CA ILE A 16 -11.46 19.83 -7.06
C ILE A 16 -12.97 19.95 -7.19
N GLU A 17 -13.55 20.90 -6.47
CA GLU A 17 -14.97 21.19 -6.55
C GLU A 17 -15.31 21.65 -7.97
N HIS A 18 -16.36 21.06 -8.56
CA HIS A 18 -16.80 21.32 -9.94
C HIS A 18 -15.73 21.03 -11.02
N GLY A 19 -14.70 20.26 -10.68
CA GLY A 19 -13.62 19.93 -11.59
C GLY A 19 -13.16 18.49 -11.43
N GLY A 20 -11.96 18.18 -11.89
CA GLY A 20 -11.33 16.88 -11.74
C GLY A 20 -10.67 16.72 -10.38
N SER A 21 -9.50 16.12 -10.40
CA SER A 21 -8.69 15.92 -9.18
C SER A 21 -7.24 16.26 -9.44
N LEU A 22 -6.53 16.64 -8.40
CA LEU A 22 -5.08 16.79 -8.40
C LEU A 22 -4.47 15.62 -7.66
N THR A 23 -3.74 14.80 -8.39
CA THR A 23 -3.00 13.67 -7.85
C THR A 23 -1.52 13.99 -7.85
N ILE A 24 -0.84 13.74 -6.73
CA ILE A 24 0.60 13.92 -6.60
C ILE A 24 1.22 12.58 -6.23
N LEU A 25 2.15 12.12 -7.06
CA LEU A 25 2.94 10.92 -6.81
C LEU A 25 4.36 11.35 -6.47
N ALA A 26 4.82 11.01 -5.28
CA ALA A 26 6.15 11.34 -4.81
C ALA A 26 6.88 10.08 -4.36
N THR A 27 8.19 10.06 -4.55
CA THR A 27 9.06 8.99 -4.05
C THR A 27 9.98 9.52 -2.96
N ALA A 28 10.28 8.69 -1.99
CA ALA A 28 11.23 9.00 -0.93
C ALA A 28 12.18 7.82 -0.73
N LEU A 29 13.45 8.11 -0.52
CA LEU A 29 14.44 7.10 -0.19
C LEU A 29 14.38 6.79 1.30
N VAL A 30 14.49 5.51 1.63
CA VAL A 30 14.51 5.02 3.01
C VAL A 30 15.68 4.07 3.20
N GLU A 31 16.14 3.93 4.45
CA GLU A 31 17.22 2.99 4.81
C GLU A 31 18.51 3.21 4.01
N THR A 32 18.87 4.46 3.78
CA THR A 32 20.08 4.83 3.05
C THR A 32 21.30 5.05 3.96
N GLY A 33 21.10 5.03 5.29
CA GLY A 33 22.09 5.42 6.27
C GLY A 33 22.26 6.92 6.43
N SER A 34 21.56 7.72 5.64
CA SER A 34 21.57 9.20 5.72
C SER A 34 20.52 9.69 6.71
N LYS A 35 20.96 10.48 7.69
CA LYS A 35 20.02 11.14 8.62
C LYS A 35 19.09 12.12 7.91
N MET A 36 19.57 12.77 6.87
CA MET A 36 18.77 13.69 6.08
C MET A 36 17.62 12.97 5.38
N ASP A 37 17.90 11.81 4.78
CA ASP A 37 16.86 11.00 4.13
C ASP A 37 15.82 10.52 5.15
N GLU A 38 16.24 10.13 6.35
CA GLU A 38 15.34 9.75 7.43
C GLU A 38 14.43 10.91 7.85
N VAL A 39 15.00 12.11 8.01
CA VAL A 39 14.22 13.29 8.38
C VAL A 39 13.20 13.62 7.30
N ILE A 40 13.60 13.59 6.03
CA ILE A 40 12.69 13.84 4.90
C ILE A 40 11.55 12.84 4.90
N PHE A 41 11.85 11.55 5.05
CA PHE A 41 10.83 10.50 5.11
C PHE A 41 9.85 10.71 6.26
N GLU A 42 10.36 10.94 7.48
CA GLU A 42 9.50 11.15 8.66
C GLU A 42 8.62 12.39 8.54
N GLU A 43 9.15 13.46 7.92
CA GLU A 43 8.37 14.69 7.70
C GLU A 43 7.21 14.49 6.72
N PHE A 44 7.36 13.63 5.72
CA PHE A 44 6.31 13.35 4.75
C PHE A 44 5.40 12.18 5.13
N LYS A 45 5.83 11.38 6.08
CA LYS A 45 5.06 10.25 6.58
C LYS A 45 3.72 10.72 7.14
N GLY A 46 2.66 10.06 6.69
CA GLY A 46 1.31 10.40 7.13
C GLY A 46 0.67 11.61 6.41
N THR A 47 1.40 12.31 5.55
CA THR A 47 0.83 13.39 4.73
C THR A 47 0.07 12.86 3.52
N GLY A 48 0.51 11.74 2.95
CA GLY A 48 -0.13 11.13 1.80
C GLY A 48 -1.36 10.30 2.13
N ASN A 49 -2.17 10.04 1.11
CA ASN A 49 -3.37 9.21 1.20
C ASN A 49 -3.05 7.73 0.99
N MET A 50 -1.95 7.43 0.32
CA MET A 50 -1.51 6.08 0.01
C MET A 50 0.00 6.00 0.19
N GLU A 51 0.46 4.88 0.71
CA GLU A 51 1.87 4.60 0.92
C GLU A 51 2.19 3.21 0.36
N LEU A 52 3.12 3.17 -0.59
CA LEU A 52 3.65 1.93 -1.13
C LEU A 52 5.08 1.78 -0.63
N ARG A 53 5.32 0.77 0.20
CA ARG A 53 6.65 0.49 0.74
C ARG A 53 7.29 -0.68 0.03
N LEU A 54 8.56 -0.52 -0.31
CA LEU A 54 9.41 -1.58 -0.85
C LEU A 54 10.37 -2.08 0.24
N ARG A 55 10.73 -3.36 0.20
CA ARG A 55 11.71 -3.94 1.11
C ARG A 55 12.91 -4.49 0.36
N ARG A 56 14.09 -4.02 0.78
CA ARG A 56 15.36 -4.46 0.20
C ARG A 56 15.58 -5.95 0.36
N GLU A 57 15.20 -6.53 1.48
CA GLU A 57 15.29 -7.98 1.72
C GLU A 57 14.60 -8.80 0.62
N PHE A 58 13.43 -8.35 0.17
CA PHE A 58 12.70 -9.04 -0.87
C PHE A 58 13.41 -8.94 -2.22
N ALA A 59 13.95 -7.77 -2.54
CA ALA A 59 14.75 -7.56 -3.74
C ALA A 59 16.01 -8.42 -3.72
N ASN A 60 16.67 -8.54 -2.57
CA ASN A 60 17.84 -9.40 -2.40
C ASN A 60 17.52 -10.88 -2.66
N LYS A 61 16.31 -11.31 -2.34
CA LYS A 61 15.81 -12.65 -2.64
C LYS A 61 15.26 -12.79 -4.06
N ARG A 62 15.37 -11.74 -4.87
CA ARG A 62 14.82 -11.68 -6.23
C ARG A 62 13.30 -11.83 -6.29
N LEU A 63 12.62 -11.39 -5.26
CA LEU A 63 11.16 -11.32 -5.21
C LEU A 63 10.72 -9.95 -5.70
N PHE A 64 10.11 -9.92 -6.86
CA PHE A 64 9.64 -8.68 -7.49
C PHE A 64 8.17 -8.80 -7.90
N PRO A 65 7.39 -7.71 -7.74
CA PRO A 65 7.78 -6.44 -7.13
C PRO A 65 8.07 -6.62 -5.63
N ALA A 66 9.12 -5.94 -5.12
CA ALA A 66 9.60 -6.12 -3.75
C ALA A 66 8.74 -5.33 -2.74
N ILE A 67 7.43 -5.48 -2.82
CA ILE A 67 6.45 -4.71 -2.05
C ILE A 67 6.26 -5.34 -0.66
N ASP A 68 6.32 -4.51 0.37
CA ASP A 68 5.88 -4.88 1.71
C ASP A 68 4.36 -4.68 1.77
N VAL A 69 3.62 -5.77 1.57
CA VAL A 69 2.16 -5.73 1.49
C VAL A 69 1.51 -5.43 2.85
N ASP A 70 2.20 -5.71 3.94
CA ASP A 70 1.70 -5.42 5.28
C ASP A 70 1.87 -3.94 5.64
N ALA A 71 3.02 -3.35 5.29
CA ALA A 71 3.33 -1.95 5.58
C ALA A 71 2.73 -0.97 4.57
N SER A 72 2.31 -1.45 3.40
CA SER A 72 1.67 -0.63 2.37
C SER A 72 0.17 -0.51 2.63
N GLY A 73 -0.41 0.62 2.25
CA GLY A 73 -1.84 0.80 2.45
C GLY A 73 -2.37 2.11 1.91
N THR A 74 -3.69 2.19 1.86
CA THR A 74 -4.43 3.38 1.42
C THR A 74 -5.35 3.81 2.55
N ARG A 75 -5.36 5.10 2.83
CA ARG A 75 -6.33 5.67 3.77
C ARG A 75 -7.73 5.64 3.15
N ARG A 76 -8.72 5.41 3.99
CA ARG A 76 -10.13 5.46 3.61
C ARG A 76 -10.42 4.62 2.36
N GLU A 77 -9.98 3.39 2.37
CA GLU A 77 -10.19 2.44 1.26
C GLU A 77 -11.68 2.19 0.99
N GLU A 78 -12.55 2.42 1.97
CA GLU A 78 -14.00 2.31 1.82
C GLU A 78 -14.57 3.28 0.79
N LEU A 79 -13.83 4.33 0.42
CA LEU A 79 -14.22 5.24 -0.65
C LEU A 79 -13.88 4.68 -2.05
N LEU A 80 -13.00 3.69 -2.12
CA LEU A 80 -12.50 3.10 -3.36
C LEU A 80 -13.10 1.72 -3.63
N LEU A 81 -13.61 1.07 -2.60
CA LEU A 81 -14.09 -0.31 -2.64
C LEU A 81 -15.57 -0.35 -2.27
N SER A 82 -16.29 -1.32 -2.83
CA SER A 82 -17.65 -1.62 -2.39
C SER A 82 -17.62 -2.18 -0.96
N ARG A 83 -18.79 -2.28 -0.34
CA ARG A 83 -18.90 -2.86 1.02
C ARG A 83 -18.41 -4.30 1.04
N GLU A 84 -18.76 -5.09 0.05
CA GLU A 84 -18.33 -6.48 -0.08
C GLU A 84 -16.82 -6.60 -0.31
N GLU A 85 -16.28 -5.80 -1.19
CA GLU A 85 -14.84 -5.74 -1.46
C GLU A 85 -14.06 -5.33 -0.21
N THR A 86 -14.54 -4.36 0.53
CA THR A 86 -13.92 -3.91 1.78
C THR A 86 -13.87 -5.04 2.81
N ALA A 87 -14.95 -5.79 2.96
CA ALA A 87 -14.99 -6.93 3.88
C ALA A 87 -13.99 -8.02 3.49
N ILE A 88 -13.86 -8.30 2.19
CA ILE A 88 -12.89 -9.27 1.67
C ILE A 88 -11.45 -8.78 1.91
N MET A 89 -11.19 -7.50 1.67
CA MET A 89 -9.86 -6.91 1.90
C MET A 89 -9.47 -6.97 3.38
N TRP A 90 -10.39 -6.78 4.30
CA TRP A 90 -10.11 -6.91 5.73
C TRP A 90 -9.75 -8.34 6.12
N LYS A 91 -10.42 -9.33 5.55
CA LYS A 91 -10.07 -10.74 5.75
C LYS A 91 -8.67 -11.03 5.20
N LEU A 92 -8.39 -10.56 4.00
CA LEU A 92 -7.08 -10.71 3.37
C LEU A 92 -5.97 -10.11 4.22
N ARG A 93 -6.15 -8.89 4.72
CA ARG A 93 -5.15 -8.24 5.58
C ARG A 93 -4.87 -9.01 6.85
N ARG A 94 -5.90 -9.58 7.47
CA ARG A 94 -5.71 -10.42 8.66
C ARG A 94 -4.85 -11.64 8.37
N VAL A 95 -5.07 -12.27 7.23
CA VAL A 95 -4.25 -13.41 6.79
C VAL A 95 -2.81 -12.96 6.52
N LEU A 96 -2.64 -11.87 5.78
CA LEU A 96 -1.32 -11.35 5.42
C LEU A 96 -0.49 -10.93 6.64
N SER A 97 -1.11 -10.25 7.61
CA SER A 97 -0.42 -9.81 8.81
C SER A 97 0.00 -10.95 9.74
N GLY A 98 -0.60 -12.13 9.59
CA GLY A 98 -0.20 -13.35 10.31
C GLY A 98 0.98 -14.08 9.67
N LEU A 99 1.40 -13.68 8.47
CA LEU A 99 2.51 -14.31 7.76
C LEU A 99 3.82 -13.57 8.03
N GLU A 100 4.91 -14.32 8.13
CA GLU A 100 6.22 -13.76 8.44
C GLU A 100 7.10 -13.62 7.19
N GLY A 101 8.04 -12.65 7.24
CA GLY A 101 9.03 -12.43 6.19
C GLY A 101 8.39 -12.13 4.84
N SER A 102 8.83 -12.87 3.82
CA SER A 102 8.35 -12.70 2.44
C SER A 102 7.12 -13.52 2.10
N GLN A 103 6.57 -14.28 3.04
CA GLN A 103 5.44 -15.19 2.79
C GLN A 103 4.19 -14.45 2.30
N ALA A 104 3.91 -13.28 2.86
CA ALA A 104 2.77 -12.47 2.44
C ALA A 104 2.88 -12.04 0.98
N LEU A 105 4.06 -11.54 0.58
CA LEU A 105 4.31 -11.15 -0.80
C LEU A 105 4.23 -12.35 -1.75
N GLU A 106 4.85 -13.45 -1.39
CA GLU A 106 4.85 -14.68 -2.21
C GLU A 106 3.43 -15.20 -2.42
N MET A 107 2.62 -15.21 -1.37
CA MET A 107 1.21 -15.61 -1.47
C MET A 107 0.44 -14.68 -2.40
N MET A 108 0.59 -13.37 -2.24
CA MET A 108 -0.09 -12.39 -3.08
C MET A 108 0.29 -12.52 -4.55
N VAL A 109 1.58 -12.61 -4.84
CA VAL A 109 2.06 -12.75 -6.23
C VAL A 109 1.54 -14.06 -6.84
N SER A 110 1.63 -15.16 -6.11
CA SER A 110 1.16 -16.46 -6.57
C SER A 110 -0.33 -16.45 -6.91
N ARG A 111 -1.14 -15.87 -6.05
CA ARG A 111 -2.60 -15.83 -6.23
C ARG A 111 -3.01 -14.85 -7.33
N LEU A 112 -2.38 -13.67 -7.39
CA LEU A 112 -2.67 -12.69 -8.44
C LEU A 112 -2.34 -13.24 -9.84
N ARG A 113 -1.28 -14.02 -9.97
CA ARG A 113 -0.91 -14.64 -11.26
C ARG A 113 -1.92 -15.65 -11.77
N LYS A 114 -2.74 -16.20 -10.89
CA LYS A 114 -3.78 -17.18 -11.26
C LYS A 114 -5.09 -16.54 -11.68
N THR A 115 -5.20 -15.23 -11.59
CA THR A 115 -6.41 -14.48 -11.93
C THR A 115 -6.12 -13.41 -12.96
N GLN A 116 -7.13 -12.98 -13.70
CA GLN A 116 -6.99 -11.97 -14.75
C GLN A 116 -7.42 -10.58 -14.30
N THR A 117 -8.27 -10.49 -13.27
CA THR A 117 -8.81 -9.23 -12.78
C THR A 117 -8.81 -9.18 -11.26
N ASN A 118 -8.87 -7.97 -10.70
CA ASN A 118 -9.00 -7.80 -9.25
C ASN A 118 -10.30 -8.40 -8.71
N VAL A 119 -11.39 -8.29 -9.45
CA VAL A 119 -12.68 -8.86 -9.06
C VAL A 119 -12.57 -10.38 -8.93
N GLU A 120 -11.97 -11.04 -9.90
CA GLU A 120 -11.73 -12.49 -9.86
C GLU A 120 -10.83 -12.87 -8.68
N PHE A 121 -9.77 -12.12 -8.44
CA PHE A 121 -8.87 -12.33 -7.31
C PHE A 121 -9.63 -12.23 -5.97
N LEU A 122 -10.41 -11.17 -5.77
CA LEU A 122 -11.19 -10.97 -4.55
C LEU A 122 -12.22 -12.08 -4.34
N TYR A 123 -12.83 -12.55 -5.42
CA TYR A 123 -13.76 -13.68 -5.38
C TYR A 123 -13.07 -14.95 -4.87
N THR A 124 -11.86 -15.26 -5.35
CA THR A 124 -11.09 -16.41 -4.88
C THR A 124 -10.74 -16.29 -3.40
N ILE A 125 -10.39 -15.10 -2.93
CA ILE A 125 -10.08 -14.84 -1.52
C ILE A 125 -11.32 -15.04 -0.66
N SER A 126 -12.49 -14.58 -1.10
CA SER A 126 -13.74 -14.74 -0.35
C SER A 126 -14.11 -16.20 -0.10
N LYS A 127 -13.75 -17.09 -1.04
CA LYS A 127 -14.06 -18.54 -0.93
C LYS A 127 -13.03 -19.33 -0.15
N THR A 128 -11.76 -18.93 -0.16
CA THR A 128 -10.66 -19.71 0.42
C THR A 128 -10.30 -19.28 1.83
N THR A 129 -10.76 -18.11 2.26
CA THR A 129 -10.51 -17.61 3.61
C THR A 129 -11.62 -18.14 4.53
N PRO A 130 -11.31 -18.88 5.60
CA PRO A 130 -12.34 -19.36 6.53
C PRO A 130 -13.10 -18.17 7.11
N ASN A 131 -14.44 -18.26 7.12
CA ASN A 131 -15.26 -17.35 7.91
C ASN A 131 -14.89 -17.59 9.37
N GLN A 132 -14.20 -16.66 9.98
CA GLN A 132 -14.14 -16.59 11.42
C GLN A 132 -15.39 -15.84 11.84
N ASP A 133 -16.38 -16.61 12.26
CA ASP A 133 -17.52 -16.09 12.99
C ASP A 133 -17.05 -15.49 14.33
#